data_e862b4a2f8d85e477ce843d4001935b8
#
_entry.id   e862b4a2f8d85e477ce843d4001935b8
#
_cell.length_a   1.000
_cell.length_b   1.000
_cell.length_c   1.000
_cell.angle_alpha   90.00
_cell.angle_beta   90.00
_cell.angle_gamma   90.00
#
_symmetry.space_group_name_H-M   'P 1'
#
loop_
_entity.id
_entity.type
_entity.pdbx_description
1 polymer ?
#
loop_
_entity_poly.entity_id
_entity_poly.type
_entity_poly.pdbx_seq_one_letter_code
_entity_poly.pdbx_strand_id
1 'polypeptide(L)'
;MEVGKLGLIMVVVRDMERSVTFYKDVLGLKLLFKQSNWSQFDAGTILIGLHPEGEEVKVSPTTGMSFGIYVDDVTRTSADIKRRGGHIAIEPRNEPFGRWALLQDPDGYNIQLIEMARGLRPQHKLD
;
A
#
# COMPACT_ATOMS: atom_id res chain seq x y z
N MET A 1 4.33 -30.91 -3.97
CA MET A 1 3.39 -29.79 -4.01
C MET A 1 4.12 -28.54 -4.47
N GLU A 2 3.56 -27.83 -5.41
CA GLU A 2 4.10 -26.56 -5.82
C GLU A 2 3.24 -25.41 -5.30
N VAL A 3 3.92 -24.39 -4.80
CA VAL A 3 3.31 -23.14 -4.38
C VAL A 3 3.63 -22.12 -5.47
N GLY A 4 2.62 -21.45 -5.99
CA GLY A 4 2.81 -20.40 -6.99
C GLY A 4 3.42 -19.13 -6.39
N LYS A 5 3.18 -18.02 -7.04
CA LYS A 5 3.65 -16.70 -6.59
C LYS A 5 2.68 -16.10 -5.57
N LEU A 6 3.21 -15.27 -4.68
CA LEU A 6 2.35 -14.36 -3.93
C LEU A 6 1.71 -13.42 -4.94
N GLY A 7 0.39 -13.46 -5.08
CA GLY A 7 -0.31 -12.75 -6.16
C GLY A 7 -1.27 -11.67 -5.71
N LEU A 8 -1.70 -11.71 -4.45
CA LEU A 8 -2.75 -10.83 -3.97
C LEU A 8 -2.57 -10.51 -2.50
N ILE A 9 -2.81 -9.25 -2.15
CA ILE A 9 -3.05 -8.83 -0.77
C ILE A 9 -4.50 -8.34 -0.71
N MET A 10 -5.28 -8.87 0.22
CA MET A 10 -6.64 -8.41 0.46
C MET A 10 -6.64 -7.46 1.66
N VAL A 11 -7.30 -6.33 1.50
CA VAL A 11 -7.48 -5.33 2.54
C VAL A 11 -8.96 -5.21 2.83
N VAL A 12 -9.35 -5.46 4.07
CA VAL A 12 -10.75 -5.31 4.50
C VAL A 12 -11.00 -3.85 4.85
N VAL A 13 -12.06 -3.26 4.27
CA VAL A 13 -12.32 -1.83 4.36
C VAL A 13 -13.71 -1.56 4.94
N ARG A 14 -13.86 -0.45 5.67
CA ARG A 14 -15.16 -0.02 6.20
C ARG A 14 -16.00 0.69 5.16
N ASP A 15 -15.36 1.43 4.27
CA ASP A 15 -16.02 2.27 3.27
C ASP A 15 -15.31 2.07 1.94
N MET A 16 -15.94 1.30 1.03
CA MET A 16 -15.35 0.96 -0.26
C MET A 16 -15.03 2.21 -1.09
N GLU A 17 -15.95 3.18 -1.15
CA GLU A 17 -15.73 4.40 -1.93
C GLU A 17 -14.51 5.18 -1.43
N ARG A 18 -14.43 5.37 -0.12
CA ARG A 18 -13.31 6.08 0.51
C ARG A 18 -11.99 5.37 0.24
N SER A 19 -11.97 4.06 0.39
CA SER A 19 -10.75 3.28 0.20
C SER A 19 -10.33 3.22 -1.26
N VAL A 20 -11.28 3.09 -2.19
CA VAL A 20 -10.96 3.15 -3.62
C VAL A 20 -10.35 4.51 -3.97
N THR A 21 -10.93 5.59 -3.48
CA THR A 21 -10.39 6.94 -3.70
C THR A 21 -8.96 7.05 -3.16
N PHE A 22 -8.70 6.51 -1.97
CA PHE A 22 -7.37 6.55 -1.39
C PHE A 22 -6.34 5.79 -2.26
N TYR A 23 -6.60 4.54 -2.57
CA TYR A 23 -5.63 3.72 -3.30
C TYR A 23 -5.42 4.22 -4.72
N LYS A 24 -6.46 4.78 -5.35
CA LYS A 24 -6.39 5.33 -6.70
C LYS A 24 -5.77 6.72 -6.73
N ASP A 25 -6.34 7.66 -5.96
CA ASP A 25 -6.02 9.09 -6.12
C ASP A 25 -4.92 9.57 -5.19
N VAL A 26 -4.83 9.03 -3.97
CA VAL A 26 -3.80 9.42 -3.01
C VAL A 26 -2.53 8.61 -3.24
N LEU A 27 -2.65 7.29 -3.29
CA LEU A 27 -1.51 6.38 -3.46
C LEU A 27 -1.11 6.22 -4.92
N GLY A 28 -2.03 6.43 -5.84
CA GLY A 28 -1.73 6.42 -7.28
C GLY A 28 -1.66 5.05 -7.92
N LEU A 29 -2.25 4.02 -7.31
CA LEU A 29 -2.28 2.70 -7.93
C LEU A 29 -3.31 2.63 -9.06
N LYS A 30 -3.07 1.75 -10.01
CA LYS A 30 -3.96 1.57 -11.14
C LYS A 30 -5.20 0.78 -10.73
N LEU A 31 -6.35 1.40 -10.80
CA LEU A 31 -7.62 0.73 -10.57
C LEU A 31 -7.96 -0.17 -11.76
N LEU A 32 -8.17 -1.46 -11.51
CA LEU A 32 -8.57 -2.41 -12.55
C LEU A 32 -10.09 -2.49 -12.67
N PHE A 33 -10.78 -2.60 -11.54
CA PHE A 33 -12.23 -2.48 -11.50
C PHE A 33 -12.70 -2.14 -10.09
N LYS A 34 -13.92 -1.60 -10.02
CA LYS A 34 -14.55 -1.16 -8.77
C LYS A 34 -15.95 -1.76 -8.69
N GLN A 35 -16.21 -2.49 -7.60
CA GLN A 35 -17.53 -3.02 -7.27
C GLN A 35 -17.75 -2.87 -5.77
N SER A 36 -19.01 -3.01 -5.34
CA SER A 36 -19.34 -2.86 -3.92
C SER A 36 -18.77 -3.97 -3.03
N ASN A 37 -18.61 -5.16 -3.59
CA ASN A 37 -18.16 -6.34 -2.84
C ASN A 37 -16.68 -6.70 -3.09
N TRP A 38 -16.03 -6.06 -4.07
CA TRP A 38 -14.62 -6.26 -4.37
C TRP A 38 -14.14 -5.20 -5.34
N SER A 39 -13.05 -4.54 -5.00
CA SER A 39 -12.37 -3.64 -5.94
C SER A 39 -10.91 -4.07 -6.03
N GLN A 40 -10.31 -3.88 -7.19
CA GLN A 40 -9.00 -4.46 -7.44
C GLN A 40 -8.07 -3.47 -8.10
N PHE A 41 -6.82 -3.46 -7.63
CA PHE A 41 -5.75 -2.60 -8.12
C PHE A 41 -4.57 -3.42 -8.59
N ASP A 42 -3.90 -2.90 -9.59
CA ASP A 42 -2.60 -3.38 -10.02
C ASP A 42 -1.54 -2.63 -9.20
N ALA A 43 -0.81 -3.34 -8.37
CA ALA A 43 0.25 -2.77 -7.55
C ALA A 43 1.64 -3.00 -8.16
N GLY A 44 1.70 -3.40 -9.44
CA GLY A 44 2.93 -3.63 -10.17
C GLY A 44 3.35 -5.10 -10.17
N THR A 45 3.67 -5.63 -9.01
CA THR A 45 4.11 -7.02 -8.87
C THR A 45 3.00 -7.95 -8.42
N ILE A 46 2.05 -7.41 -7.66
CA ILE A 46 0.92 -8.15 -7.11
C ILE A 46 -0.35 -7.32 -7.25
N LEU A 47 -1.47 -7.94 -6.99
CA LEU A 47 -2.76 -7.25 -6.93
C LEU A 47 -3.07 -6.86 -5.49
N ILE A 48 -3.80 -5.77 -5.33
CA ILE A 48 -4.43 -5.42 -4.05
C ILE A 48 -5.93 -5.47 -4.26
N GLY A 49 -6.62 -6.28 -3.45
CA GLY A 49 -8.06 -6.38 -3.45
C GLY A 49 -8.65 -5.72 -2.22
N LEU A 50 -9.71 -4.95 -2.40
CA LEU A 50 -10.46 -4.35 -1.30
C LEU A 50 -11.76 -5.12 -1.12
N HIS A 51 -12.02 -5.54 0.12
CA HIS A 51 -13.19 -6.32 0.49
C HIS A 51 -13.92 -5.59 1.62
N PRO A 52 -15.24 -5.39 1.55
CA PRO A 52 -15.97 -4.78 2.65
C PRO A 52 -16.00 -5.69 3.88
N GLU A 53 -16.23 -5.10 5.05
CA GLU A 53 -16.45 -5.90 6.25
C GLU A 53 -17.66 -6.83 6.06
N GLY A 54 -17.57 -8.02 6.65
CA GLY A 54 -18.63 -9.00 6.66
C GLY A 54 -18.61 -9.77 7.96
N GLU A 55 -19.36 -10.88 8.02
CA GLU A 55 -19.40 -11.68 9.24
C GLU A 55 -18.04 -12.30 9.56
N GLU A 56 -17.30 -12.73 8.54
CA GLU A 56 -16.04 -13.45 8.72
C GLU A 56 -14.81 -12.54 8.67
N VAL A 57 -14.93 -11.33 8.10
CA VAL A 57 -13.79 -10.43 7.94
C VAL A 57 -14.13 -9.06 8.49
N LYS A 58 -13.23 -8.51 9.28
CA LYS A 58 -13.37 -7.20 9.91
C LYS A 58 -12.12 -6.37 9.67
N VAL A 59 -12.27 -5.05 9.68
CA VAL A 59 -11.13 -4.14 9.68
C VAL A 59 -10.36 -4.37 10.97
N SER A 60 -9.07 -4.68 10.84
CA SER A 60 -8.22 -4.99 11.97
C SER A 60 -6.79 -4.52 11.70
N PRO A 61 -6.52 -3.22 11.86
CA PRO A 61 -5.16 -2.70 11.70
C PRO A 61 -4.20 -3.38 12.66
N THR A 62 -3.01 -3.66 12.19
CA THR A 62 -2.00 -4.36 12.99
C THR A 62 -0.62 -3.81 12.68
N THR A 63 0.28 -3.91 13.65
CA THR A 63 1.70 -3.66 13.44
C THR A 63 2.47 -4.93 13.13
N GLY A 64 1.82 -6.09 13.23
CA GLY A 64 2.44 -7.39 12.98
C GLY A 64 2.68 -7.69 11.51
N MET A 65 1.90 -7.07 10.62
CA MET A 65 2.10 -7.17 9.18
C MET A 65 1.89 -5.81 8.55
N SER A 66 2.64 -5.54 7.51
CA SER A 66 2.45 -4.37 6.66
C SER A 66 2.99 -4.70 5.27
N PHE A 67 2.62 -3.92 4.28
CA PHE A 67 3.28 -4.01 3.00
C PHE A 67 4.07 -2.73 2.74
N GLY A 68 5.08 -2.85 1.91
CA GLY A 68 5.96 -1.74 1.58
C GLY A 68 5.95 -1.45 0.09
N ILE A 69 6.03 -0.18 -0.24
CA ILE A 69 6.10 0.30 -1.60
C ILE A 69 7.47 0.94 -1.80
N TYR A 70 8.19 0.49 -2.82
CA TYR A 70 9.45 1.13 -3.19
C TYR A 70 9.16 2.40 -3.96
N VAL A 71 9.80 3.48 -3.56
CA VAL A 71 9.68 4.79 -4.19
C VAL A 71 11.09 5.34 -4.48
N ASP A 72 11.20 6.21 -5.47
CA ASP A 72 12.49 6.79 -5.83
C ASP A 72 12.95 7.86 -4.84
N ASP A 73 12.01 8.61 -4.26
CA ASP A 73 12.29 9.73 -3.37
C ASP A 73 11.18 9.79 -2.31
N VAL A 74 11.48 9.25 -1.12
CA VAL A 74 10.48 9.12 -0.06
C VAL A 74 10.05 10.50 0.47
N THR A 75 10.93 11.47 0.51
CA THR A 75 10.60 12.81 0.98
C THR A 75 9.58 13.47 0.05
N ARG A 76 9.82 13.36 -1.25
CA ARG A 76 8.92 13.92 -2.26
C ARG A 76 7.60 13.18 -2.31
N THR A 77 7.63 11.85 -2.27
CA THR A 77 6.42 11.04 -2.28
C THR A 77 5.56 11.32 -1.06
N SER A 78 6.16 11.44 0.13
CA SER A 78 5.42 11.77 1.36
C SER A 78 4.76 13.14 1.26
N ALA A 79 5.44 14.13 0.69
CA ALA A 79 4.87 15.46 0.49
C ALA A 79 3.69 15.42 -0.49
N ASP A 80 3.81 14.65 -1.58
CA ASP A 80 2.73 14.47 -2.55
C ASP A 80 1.51 13.80 -1.92
N ILE A 81 1.73 12.76 -1.13
CA ILE A 81 0.65 12.05 -0.43
C ILE A 81 -0.09 12.99 0.51
N LYS A 82 0.62 13.80 1.28
CA LYS A 82 0.00 14.80 2.16
C LYS A 82 -0.85 15.79 1.39
N ARG A 83 -0.36 16.30 0.25
CA ARG A 83 -1.11 17.24 -0.59
C ARG A 83 -2.40 16.62 -1.12
N ARG A 84 -2.41 15.30 -1.34
CA ARG A 84 -3.58 14.57 -1.80
C ARG A 84 -4.50 14.14 -0.66
N GLY A 85 -4.22 14.55 0.57
CA GLY A 85 -5.03 14.26 1.75
C GLY A 85 -4.68 12.97 2.47
N GLY A 86 -3.55 12.34 2.15
CA GLY A 86 -3.09 11.14 2.84
C GLY A 86 -2.46 11.45 4.19
N HIS A 87 -2.41 10.44 5.04
CA HIS A 87 -1.86 10.57 6.39
C HIS A 87 -0.49 9.91 6.48
N ILE A 88 0.55 10.71 6.71
CA ILE A 88 1.89 10.23 7.00
C ILE A 88 2.03 10.11 8.51
N ALA A 89 2.06 8.88 9.00
CA ALA A 89 2.13 8.60 10.43
C ALA A 89 3.55 8.78 10.97
N ILE A 90 4.57 8.45 10.16
CA ILE A 90 5.97 8.67 10.50
C ILE A 90 6.63 9.36 9.31
N GLU A 91 7.16 10.56 9.56
CA GLU A 91 7.83 11.36 8.54
C GLU A 91 9.10 10.68 8.04
N PRO A 92 9.55 11.01 6.82
CA PRO A 92 10.76 10.42 6.26
C PRO A 92 11.95 10.54 7.20
N ARG A 93 12.65 9.43 7.37
CA ARG A 93 13.86 9.37 8.18
C ARG A 93 14.88 8.43 7.57
N ASN A 94 16.14 8.59 7.94
CA ASN A 94 17.22 7.72 7.50
C ASN A 94 17.19 6.40 8.26
N GLU A 95 17.39 5.33 7.53
CA GLU A 95 17.55 3.97 8.05
C GLU A 95 18.79 3.35 7.42
N PRO A 96 19.32 2.25 7.98
CA PRO A 96 20.51 1.60 7.40
C PRO A 96 20.37 1.25 5.92
N PHE A 97 19.15 0.93 5.47
CA PHE A 97 18.89 0.53 4.08
C PHE A 97 18.60 1.71 3.12
N GLY A 98 18.38 2.91 3.65
CA GLY A 98 18.01 4.08 2.85
C GLY A 98 17.14 5.04 3.64
N ARG A 99 16.06 5.52 3.03
CA ARG A 99 15.10 6.40 3.71
C ARG A 99 13.72 5.74 3.73
N TRP A 100 12.97 6.05 4.76
CA TRP A 100 11.72 5.36 5.05
C TRP A 100 10.70 6.31 5.66
N ALA A 101 9.42 6.08 5.35
CA ALA A 101 8.29 6.77 5.98
C ALA A 101 7.15 5.77 6.15
N LEU A 102 6.20 6.10 7.01
CA LEU A 102 5.01 5.28 7.22
C LEU A 102 3.77 6.06 6.88
N LEU A 103 3.01 5.50 5.94
CA LEU A 103 1.71 5.99 5.52
C LEU A 103 0.64 5.11 6.16
N GLN A 104 -0.51 5.69 6.51
CA GLN A 104 -1.68 4.92 6.92
C GLN A 104 -2.82 5.14 5.94
N ASP A 105 -3.52 4.06 5.62
CA ASP A 105 -4.70 4.13 4.78
C ASP A 105 -5.92 4.61 5.59
N PRO A 106 -7.11 4.81 4.97
CA PRO A 106 -8.28 5.34 5.70
C PRO A 106 -8.75 4.48 6.86
N ASP A 107 -8.45 3.19 6.87
CA ASP A 107 -8.83 2.28 7.95
C ASP A 107 -7.72 2.09 8.98
N GLY A 108 -6.57 2.74 8.80
CA GLY A 108 -5.45 2.67 9.74
C GLY A 108 -4.42 1.58 9.42
N TYR A 109 -4.51 0.92 8.27
CA TYR A 109 -3.49 -0.05 7.87
C TYR A 109 -2.19 0.65 7.52
N ASN A 110 -1.09 0.07 7.98
CA ASN A 110 0.23 0.63 7.77
C ASN A 110 0.79 0.25 6.41
N ILE A 111 1.30 1.24 5.69
CA ILE A 111 1.97 1.08 4.40
C ILE A 111 3.32 1.75 4.50
N GLN A 112 4.38 0.98 4.30
CA GLN A 112 5.73 1.53 4.32
C GLN A 112 6.06 2.17 2.98
N LEU A 113 6.73 3.31 3.02
CA LEU A 113 7.34 3.94 1.84
C LEU A 113 8.84 3.77 1.98
N ILE A 114 9.47 3.12 1.02
CA ILE A 114 10.85 2.67 1.14
C ILE A 114 11.65 3.18 -0.04
N GLU A 115 12.66 4.01 0.26
CA GLU A 115 13.65 4.43 -0.72
C GLU A 115 14.96 3.72 -0.37
N MET A 116 15.30 2.72 -1.17
CA MET A 116 16.53 1.95 -0.93
C MET A 116 17.74 2.78 -1.29
N ALA A 117 18.77 2.70 -0.45
CA ALA A 117 20.05 3.31 -0.76
C ALA A 117 20.59 2.74 -2.07
N ARG A 118 21.32 3.57 -2.81
CA ARG A 118 21.92 3.17 -4.07
C ARG A 118 22.84 1.96 -3.84
N GLY A 119 22.65 0.92 -4.64
CA GLY A 119 23.37 -0.34 -4.48
C GLY A 119 22.65 -1.37 -3.63
N LEU A 120 21.62 -0.96 -2.88
CA LEU A 120 20.79 -1.88 -2.08
C LEU A 120 19.44 -2.16 -2.73
N ARG A 121 19.11 -1.49 -3.84
CA ARG A 121 17.84 -1.70 -4.51
C ARG A 121 17.73 -3.13 -5.00
N PRO A 122 16.64 -3.83 -4.68
CA PRO A 122 16.44 -5.17 -5.20
C PRO A 122 16.35 -5.14 -6.72
N GLN A 123 17.00 -6.10 -7.36
CA GLN A 123 16.87 -6.26 -8.80
C GLN A 123 15.77 -7.27 -9.06
N HIS A 124 14.54 -6.84 -8.84
CA HIS A 124 13.40 -7.68 -9.15
C HIS A 124 13.08 -7.58 -10.61
N LYS A 125 13.11 -8.70 -11.26
CA LYS A 125 12.43 -8.83 -12.53
C LYS A 125 11.02 -9.31 -12.22
N LEU A 126 10.09 -8.50 -12.62
CA LEU A 126 8.68 -8.78 -12.42
C LEU A 126 8.19 -9.47 -13.68
N ASP A 127 8.23 -10.74 -13.66
CA ASP A 127 7.68 -11.56 -14.76
C ASP A 127 6.23 -11.92 -14.49
#